data_d3f98e5b038b8da39d9d6cafd9beadd9
#
_entry.id   d3f98e5b038b8da39d9d6cafd9beadd9
#
_cell.length_a   1.000
_cell.length_b   1.000
_cell.length_c   1.000
_cell.angle_alpha   90.00
_cell.angle_beta   90.00
_cell.angle_gamma   90.00
#
_symmetry.space_group_name_H-M   'P 1'
#
loop_
_entity.id
_entity.type
_entity.pdbx_description
1 polymer ?
#
loop_
_entity_poly.entity_id
_entity_poly.type
_entity_poly.pdbx_seq_one_letter_code
_entity_poly.pdbx_strand_id
1 'polypeptide(L)'
;MFNKLIKILVALVIFYQTPVYSKSASFNDFNSRDLTNYFSGIIAYENKDNTDALKFFNASKVLTNKHDIYLKRYVYSLVLENKVAQAINVIKNRNNKDNTDFFNAYILLVVDSLKKNDFKKAEEYLTQSLKFKNQRRFNLIISETLKQYVYSFKNKKILSNKQNFGNLSLISQMFQRCYLKKSNTGSFFVNLINNQQGDYSRYIFFYINYLIENKKIEKAKEIAGQLEYINSTLLLSQSRSWIENGKFKEFNKIFSCNNHNDIVSEFLFLVSNLYSSQDDFENSNFYLNLSNYLNPNFTFNLSLVAENFYMNKEYTKVKEVLKNFNKEDEFYYWFRVKKEAQMIIKEDGYEDGIDYLSTKFNKIKNPNLKMVFDIANFYKNAKKYEEAIDYYTQIISSLSDKSDMKSDLLYRRGGSYERMGNYEKSDEDLLHSLRINPDDAYALNYLAYSWLERDYKIDEAFQMLEKAYAAKSEDPYIIDSIGWAYYLIDNYVEAEKYLKRAVELMPEDPIVNDHYGDILWKLNRKIQARYFWNNVLSFDDTDEDIRKNINIKIIEGLKNS
;
A
#
# COMPACT_ATOMS: atom_id res chain seq x y z
N MET A 1 -27.56 -41.89 -60.62
CA MET A 1 -28.77 -41.12 -60.26
C MET A 1 -28.82 -40.79 -58.75
N PHE A 2 -28.42 -41.69 -57.89
CA PHE A 2 -28.45 -41.52 -56.43
C PHE A 2 -27.60 -40.36 -55.90
N ASN A 3 -26.40 -40.14 -56.42
CA ASN A 3 -25.52 -39.04 -55.97
C ASN A 3 -25.98 -37.60 -56.37
N LYS A 4 -26.86 -37.49 -57.35
CA LYS A 4 -27.47 -36.19 -57.69
C LYS A 4 -28.63 -35.84 -56.76
N LEU A 5 -29.40 -36.87 -56.33
CA LEU A 5 -30.51 -36.67 -55.37
C LEU A 5 -29.97 -36.27 -53.98
N ILE A 6 -28.85 -36.83 -53.51
CA ILE A 6 -28.25 -36.50 -52.25
C ILE A 6 -27.72 -35.02 -52.25
N LYS A 7 -27.13 -34.58 -53.37
CA LYS A 7 -26.66 -33.18 -53.49
C LYS A 7 -27.82 -32.19 -53.53
N ILE A 8 -28.97 -32.56 -54.11
CA ILE A 8 -30.18 -31.73 -54.14
C ILE A 8 -30.82 -31.69 -52.74
N LEU A 9 -30.84 -32.83 -52.01
CA LEU A 9 -31.35 -32.88 -50.63
C LEU A 9 -30.49 -32.08 -49.65
N VAL A 10 -29.18 -32.14 -49.78
CA VAL A 10 -28.23 -31.33 -48.96
C VAL A 10 -28.37 -29.82 -49.31
N ALA A 11 -28.54 -29.47 -50.57
CA ALA A 11 -28.80 -28.09 -50.95
C ALA A 11 -30.16 -27.57 -50.43
N LEU A 12 -31.19 -28.40 -50.43
CA LEU A 12 -32.49 -28.07 -49.85
C LEU A 12 -32.46 -27.90 -48.33
N VAL A 13 -31.68 -28.71 -47.61
CA VAL A 13 -31.50 -28.59 -46.15
C VAL A 13 -30.73 -27.31 -45.80
N ILE A 14 -29.80 -26.88 -46.66
CA ILE A 14 -29.06 -25.62 -46.47
C ILE A 14 -29.93 -24.41 -46.73
N PHE A 15 -30.90 -24.49 -47.65
CA PHE A 15 -31.83 -23.40 -47.95
C PHE A 15 -33.08 -23.34 -47.06
N TYR A 16 -33.39 -24.41 -46.30
CA TYR A 16 -34.44 -24.44 -45.28
C TYR A 16 -33.94 -24.17 -43.86
N GLN A 17 -32.79 -23.53 -43.70
CA GLN A 17 -32.54 -22.87 -42.45
C GLN A 17 -33.54 -21.69 -42.37
N THR A 18 -34.65 -21.91 -41.67
CA THR A 18 -35.48 -20.80 -41.20
C THR A 18 -34.52 -19.81 -40.54
N PRO A 19 -34.53 -18.53 -40.96
CA PRO A 19 -33.79 -17.53 -40.25
C PRO A 19 -34.23 -17.64 -38.79
N VAL A 20 -33.32 -18.04 -37.91
CA VAL A 20 -33.51 -17.89 -36.47
C VAL A 20 -33.57 -16.37 -36.29
N TYR A 21 -34.76 -15.83 -36.41
CA TYR A 21 -35.03 -14.53 -35.85
C TYR A 21 -34.83 -14.71 -34.37
N SER A 22 -33.61 -14.43 -33.90
CA SER A 22 -33.48 -13.98 -32.52
C SER A 22 -34.53 -12.88 -32.41
N LYS A 23 -35.50 -13.00 -31.54
CA LYS A 23 -36.31 -11.86 -31.13
C LYS A 23 -35.29 -10.85 -30.63
N SER A 24 -34.77 -10.00 -31.52
CA SER A 24 -34.18 -8.76 -31.12
C SER A 24 -35.30 -8.08 -30.35
N ALA A 25 -35.18 -8.02 -29.04
CA ALA A 25 -35.91 -7.05 -28.25
C ALA A 25 -35.78 -5.75 -29.07
N SER A 26 -36.93 -5.22 -29.50
CA SER A 26 -37.04 -4.17 -30.50
C SER A 26 -35.94 -3.12 -30.28
N PHE A 27 -35.02 -2.99 -31.24
CA PHE A 27 -33.97 -1.95 -31.28
C PHE A 27 -34.55 -0.53 -31.26
N ASN A 28 -35.86 -0.41 -31.33
CA ASN A 28 -36.60 0.86 -31.24
C ASN A 28 -36.56 1.54 -29.87
N ASP A 29 -36.04 0.86 -28.85
CA ASP A 29 -35.92 1.42 -27.48
C ASP A 29 -34.60 2.12 -27.19
N PHE A 30 -33.59 2.03 -28.05
CA PHE A 30 -32.29 2.64 -27.88
C PHE A 30 -31.90 3.54 -29.05
N ASN A 31 -31.63 4.79 -28.76
CA ASN A 31 -31.01 5.69 -29.72
C ASN A 31 -29.53 5.25 -29.96
N SER A 32 -29.09 5.25 -31.22
CA SER A 32 -27.69 4.93 -31.58
C SER A 32 -26.68 5.79 -30.83
N ARG A 33 -27.03 7.06 -30.55
CA ARG A 33 -26.20 7.98 -29.75
C ARG A 33 -26.01 7.50 -28.32
N ASP A 34 -27.04 6.96 -27.68
CA ASP A 34 -26.96 6.47 -26.31
C ASP A 34 -26.08 5.22 -26.23
N LEU A 35 -26.18 4.33 -27.23
CA LEU A 35 -25.28 3.17 -27.32
C LEU A 35 -23.84 3.57 -27.60
N THR A 36 -23.61 4.52 -28.52
CA THR A 36 -22.27 5.04 -28.80
C THR A 36 -21.64 5.63 -27.52
N ASN A 37 -22.34 6.49 -26.80
CA ASN A 37 -21.88 7.03 -25.53
C ASN A 37 -21.62 5.92 -24.51
N TYR A 38 -22.50 4.91 -24.44
CA TYR A 38 -22.28 3.80 -23.51
C TYR A 38 -20.99 3.03 -23.82
N PHE A 39 -20.76 2.68 -25.10
CA PHE A 39 -19.52 1.98 -25.48
C PHE A 39 -18.28 2.85 -25.29
N SER A 40 -18.36 4.14 -25.62
CA SER A 40 -17.26 5.08 -25.31
C SER A 40 -16.98 5.16 -23.81
N GLY A 41 -18.03 5.15 -23.00
CA GLY A 41 -17.89 5.10 -21.53
C GLY A 41 -17.24 3.80 -21.04
N ILE A 42 -17.54 2.66 -21.67
CA ILE A 42 -16.88 1.39 -21.35
C ILE A 42 -15.39 1.46 -21.69
N ILE A 43 -15.04 1.93 -22.89
CA ILE A 43 -13.66 2.03 -23.35
C ILE A 43 -12.86 2.96 -22.42
N ALA A 44 -13.40 4.12 -22.10
CA ALA A 44 -12.77 5.05 -21.16
C ALA A 44 -12.57 4.40 -19.77
N TYR A 45 -13.57 3.69 -19.27
CA TYR A 45 -13.51 3.00 -17.98
C TYR A 45 -12.43 1.90 -17.96
N GLU A 46 -12.37 1.05 -18.99
CA GLU A 46 -11.35 -0.01 -19.10
C GLU A 46 -9.93 0.58 -19.24
N ASN A 47 -9.81 1.78 -19.85
CA ASN A 47 -8.56 2.53 -19.93
C ASN A 47 -8.24 3.32 -18.63
N LYS A 48 -9.01 3.10 -17.54
CA LYS A 48 -8.86 3.76 -16.25
C LYS A 48 -9.11 5.29 -16.28
N ASP A 49 -9.62 5.82 -17.36
CA ASP A 49 -10.09 7.20 -17.45
C ASP A 49 -11.54 7.32 -16.95
N ASN A 50 -11.67 7.30 -15.61
CA ASN A 50 -12.99 7.31 -15.00
C ASN A 50 -13.71 8.65 -15.18
N THR A 51 -13.00 9.75 -15.36
CA THR A 51 -13.59 11.08 -15.59
C THR A 51 -14.34 11.13 -16.92
N ASP A 52 -13.71 10.70 -18.00
CA ASP A 52 -14.38 10.61 -19.30
C ASP A 52 -15.42 9.49 -19.33
N ALA A 53 -15.17 8.35 -18.70
CA ALA A 53 -16.17 7.29 -18.55
C ALA A 53 -17.46 7.83 -17.93
N LEU A 54 -17.35 8.59 -16.84
CA LEU A 54 -18.52 9.18 -16.18
C LEU A 54 -19.23 10.20 -17.06
N LYS A 55 -18.52 11.00 -17.86
CA LYS A 55 -19.10 11.94 -18.83
C LYS A 55 -19.95 11.21 -19.87
N PHE A 56 -19.43 10.13 -20.46
CA PHE A 56 -20.15 9.30 -21.43
C PHE A 56 -21.32 8.54 -20.78
N PHE A 57 -21.16 7.99 -19.60
CA PHE A 57 -22.27 7.36 -18.86
C PHE A 57 -23.35 8.37 -18.52
N ASN A 58 -23.01 9.60 -18.13
CA ASN A 58 -24.00 10.66 -17.92
C ASN A 58 -24.81 10.99 -19.17
N ALA A 59 -24.19 10.92 -20.35
CA ALA A 59 -24.89 11.14 -21.63
C ALA A 59 -25.83 9.99 -22.02
N SER A 60 -25.67 8.80 -21.40
CA SER A 60 -26.44 7.58 -21.65
C SER A 60 -27.40 7.22 -20.50
N LYS A 61 -27.79 8.16 -19.66
CA LYS A 61 -28.64 7.92 -18.45
C LYS A 61 -29.96 7.19 -18.73
N VAL A 62 -30.48 7.27 -19.93
CA VAL A 62 -31.71 6.53 -20.36
C VAL A 62 -31.54 5.02 -20.14
N LEU A 63 -30.30 4.50 -20.20
CA LEU A 63 -29.98 3.09 -19.98
C LEU A 63 -30.07 2.66 -18.51
N THR A 64 -30.14 3.59 -17.57
CA THR A 64 -30.21 3.30 -16.13
C THR A 64 -31.29 2.30 -15.77
N ASN A 65 -32.49 2.40 -16.38
CA ASN A 65 -33.63 1.53 -16.10
C ASN A 65 -33.73 0.33 -17.04
N LYS A 66 -32.86 0.22 -18.04
CA LYS A 66 -32.96 -0.75 -19.12
C LYS A 66 -31.80 -1.73 -19.19
N HIS A 67 -30.66 -1.41 -18.55
CA HIS A 67 -29.43 -2.18 -18.69
C HIS A 67 -28.65 -2.27 -17.36
N ASP A 68 -28.60 -3.45 -16.75
CA ASP A 68 -28.02 -3.64 -15.40
C ASP A 68 -26.51 -3.43 -15.36
N ILE A 69 -25.80 -3.88 -16.38
CA ILE A 69 -24.34 -3.70 -16.46
C ILE A 69 -24.00 -2.21 -16.56
N TYR A 70 -24.78 -1.43 -17.34
CA TYR A 70 -24.64 0.01 -17.38
C TYR A 70 -24.81 0.64 -15.99
N LEU A 71 -25.88 0.28 -15.28
CA LEU A 71 -26.15 0.83 -13.96
C LEU A 71 -24.97 0.57 -13.01
N LYS A 72 -24.49 -0.66 -12.98
CA LYS A 72 -23.39 -1.04 -12.10
C LYS A 72 -22.13 -0.21 -12.37
N ARG A 73 -21.73 -0.04 -13.65
CA ARG A 73 -20.58 0.76 -14.05
C ARG A 73 -20.80 2.25 -13.77
N TYR A 74 -21.98 2.77 -14.06
CA TYR A 74 -22.32 4.16 -13.80
C TYR A 74 -22.27 4.50 -12.31
N VAL A 75 -22.87 3.67 -11.45
CA VAL A 75 -22.82 3.83 -9.99
C VAL A 75 -21.37 3.77 -9.50
N TYR A 76 -20.59 2.83 -10.02
CA TYR A 76 -19.20 2.66 -9.66
C TYR A 76 -18.37 3.89 -10.03
N SER A 77 -18.52 4.38 -11.28
CA SER A 77 -17.85 5.60 -11.75
C SER A 77 -18.21 6.84 -10.93
N LEU A 78 -19.49 6.97 -10.52
CA LEU A 78 -19.90 8.04 -9.62
C LEU A 78 -19.17 8.00 -8.29
N VAL A 79 -19.03 6.81 -7.70
CA VAL A 79 -18.31 6.66 -6.41
C VAL A 79 -16.83 6.97 -6.59
N LEU A 80 -16.18 6.47 -7.65
CA LEU A 80 -14.77 6.74 -7.93
C LEU A 80 -14.47 8.23 -8.12
N GLU A 81 -15.44 9.01 -8.63
CA GLU A 81 -15.36 10.47 -8.72
C GLU A 81 -15.86 11.19 -7.46
N ASN A 82 -15.86 10.51 -6.31
CA ASN A 82 -16.30 11.04 -5.01
C ASN A 82 -17.75 11.60 -5.00
N LYS A 83 -18.61 11.12 -5.94
CA LYS A 83 -20.02 11.52 -6.07
C LYS A 83 -20.96 10.50 -5.41
N VAL A 84 -20.61 10.05 -4.19
CA VAL A 84 -21.29 8.97 -3.45
C VAL A 84 -22.79 9.27 -3.27
N ALA A 85 -23.16 10.51 -2.89
CA ALA A 85 -24.56 10.90 -2.75
C ALA A 85 -25.35 10.76 -4.05
N GLN A 86 -24.74 11.07 -5.19
CA GLN A 86 -25.38 10.91 -6.50
C GLN A 86 -25.55 9.42 -6.85
N ALA A 87 -24.54 8.59 -6.58
CA ALA A 87 -24.61 7.14 -6.77
C ALA A 87 -25.79 6.52 -5.97
N ILE A 88 -25.93 6.91 -4.70
CA ILE A 88 -27.03 6.48 -3.85
C ILE A 88 -28.40 6.91 -4.43
N ASN A 89 -28.51 8.15 -4.89
CA ASN A 89 -29.75 8.65 -5.48
C ASN A 89 -30.10 7.89 -6.77
N VAL A 90 -29.13 7.56 -7.61
CA VAL A 90 -29.35 6.75 -8.81
C VAL A 90 -29.93 5.38 -8.45
N ILE A 91 -29.42 4.73 -7.40
CA ILE A 91 -29.93 3.44 -6.91
C ILE A 91 -31.37 3.57 -6.40
N LYS A 92 -31.67 4.60 -5.60
CA LYS A 92 -32.96 4.78 -4.93
C LYS A 92 -34.09 5.17 -5.87
N ASN A 93 -33.80 5.96 -6.90
CA ASN A 93 -34.79 6.53 -7.81
C ASN A 93 -35.19 5.58 -8.96
N ARG A 94 -34.79 4.31 -8.90
CA ARG A 94 -35.18 3.34 -9.93
C ARG A 94 -36.62 2.87 -9.78
N ASN A 95 -37.30 2.78 -10.92
CA ASN A 95 -38.64 2.28 -11.00
C ASN A 95 -38.72 0.74 -10.83
N ASN A 96 -37.68 0.02 -11.24
CA ASN A 96 -37.59 -1.42 -11.09
C ASN A 96 -36.48 -1.76 -10.06
N LYS A 97 -36.88 -2.29 -8.90
CA LYS A 97 -35.94 -2.63 -7.80
C LYS A 97 -35.12 -3.88 -8.08
N ASP A 98 -35.56 -4.75 -8.97
CA ASP A 98 -34.91 -6.04 -9.25
C ASP A 98 -33.51 -5.87 -9.87
N ASN A 99 -33.28 -4.77 -10.57
CA ASN A 99 -32.01 -4.51 -11.27
C ASN A 99 -30.92 -3.80 -10.43
N THR A 100 -31.21 -3.40 -9.18
CA THR A 100 -30.19 -2.88 -8.26
C THR A 100 -29.49 -4.00 -7.48
N ASP A 101 -29.58 -5.22 -7.99
CA ASP A 101 -29.18 -6.42 -7.30
C ASP A 101 -27.70 -6.74 -7.49
N PHE A 102 -26.83 -5.89 -6.89
CA PHE A 102 -25.39 -6.13 -6.82
C PHE A 102 -24.83 -5.66 -5.46
N PHE A 103 -23.75 -6.29 -5.04
CA PHE A 103 -23.18 -6.13 -3.70
C PHE A 103 -22.97 -4.66 -3.31
N ASN A 104 -22.26 -3.90 -4.17
CA ASN A 104 -21.88 -2.52 -3.86
C ASN A 104 -23.10 -1.57 -3.78
N ALA A 105 -24.23 -1.90 -4.46
CA ALA A 105 -25.47 -1.13 -4.29
C ALA A 105 -26.02 -1.26 -2.87
N TYR A 106 -26.01 -2.48 -2.31
CA TYR A 106 -26.45 -2.67 -0.92
C TYR A 106 -25.52 -1.99 0.07
N ILE A 107 -24.19 -2.03 -0.15
CA ILE A 107 -23.23 -1.33 0.72
C ILE A 107 -23.49 0.19 0.68
N LEU A 108 -23.74 0.77 -0.51
CA LEU A 108 -24.10 2.18 -0.62
C LEU A 108 -25.39 2.53 0.13
N LEU A 109 -26.40 1.67 0.06
CA LEU A 109 -27.66 1.85 0.82
C LEU A 109 -27.47 1.70 2.34
N VAL A 110 -26.58 0.81 2.77
CA VAL A 110 -26.16 0.69 4.19
C VAL A 110 -25.49 1.97 4.66
N VAL A 111 -24.53 2.49 3.90
CA VAL A 111 -23.80 3.73 4.21
C VAL A 111 -24.76 4.92 4.30
N ASP A 112 -25.71 5.05 3.36
CA ASP A 112 -26.74 6.08 3.41
C ASP A 112 -27.67 5.95 4.65
N SER A 113 -28.04 4.72 4.98
CA SER A 113 -28.89 4.45 6.14
C SER A 113 -28.18 4.78 7.45
N LEU A 114 -26.88 4.45 7.56
CA LEU A 114 -26.03 4.82 8.69
C LEU A 114 -25.94 6.34 8.84
N LYS A 115 -25.66 7.07 7.74
CA LYS A 115 -25.58 8.53 7.75
C LYS A 115 -26.89 9.19 8.22
N LYS A 116 -28.02 8.52 8.02
CA LYS A 116 -29.36 8.96 8.43
C LYS A 116 -29.81 8.41 9.79
N ASN A 117 -28.96 7.68 10.50
CA ASN A 117 -29.28 6.98 11.76
C ASN A 117 -30.40 5.92 11.63
N ASP A 118 -30.68 5.42 10.42
CA ASP A 118 -31.68 4.38 10.16
C ASP A 118 -31.05 2.98 10.22
N PHE A 119 -30.77 2.54 11.45
CA PHE A 119 -30.12 1.25 11.69
C PHE A 119 -31.01 0.06 11.27
N LYS A 120 -32.34 0.22 11.22
CA LYS A 120 -33.25 -0.83 10.78
C LYS A 120 -33.07 -1.10 9.29
N LYS A 121 -33.10 -0.05 8.46
CA LYS A 121 -32.84 -0.19 7.03
C LYS A 121 -31.42 -0.66 6.73
N ALA A 122 -30.42 -0.20 7.49
CA ALA A 122 -29.05 -0.70 7.35
C ALA A 122 -28.99 -2.22 7.54
N GLU A 123 -29.67 -2.76 8.56
CA GLU A 123 -29.74 -4.21 8.83
C GLU A 123 -30.48 -4.97 7.70
N GLU A 124 -31.58 -4.42 7.17
CA GLU A 124 -32.33 -4.99 6.05
C GLU A 124 -31.44 -5.10 4.79
N TYR A 125 -30.73 -4.04 4.43
CA TYR A 125 -29.81 -4.04 3.27
C TYR A 125 -28.62 -4.96 3.48
N LEU A 126 -28.06 -5.05 4.69
CA LEU A 126 -27.01 -6.02 4.99
C LEU A 126 -27.48 -7.46 4.84
N THR A 127 -28.68 -7.77 5.26
CA THR A 127 -29.28 -9.10 5.08
C THR A 127 -29.40 -9.44 3.59
N GLN A 128 -29.81 -8.48 2.76
CA GLN A 128 -29.88 -8.67 1.32
C GLN A 128 -28.49 -8.80 0.67
N SER A 129 -27.48 -8.12 1.18
CA SER A 129 -26.10 -8.20 0.65
C SER A 129 -25.47 -9.59 0.83
N LEU A 130 -25.92 -10.38 1.80
CA LEU A 130 -25.37 -11.72 2.10
C LEU A 130 -25.52 -12.73 0.96
N LYS A 131 -26.47 -12.53 0.02
CA LYS A 131 -26.58 -13.39 -1.17
C LYS A 131 -25.35 -13.32 -2.08
N PHE A 132 -24.55 -12.26 -1.96
CA PHE A 132 -23.30 -12.06 -2.71
C PHE A 132 -22.03 -12.47 -1.96
N LYS A 133 -22.16 -13.08 -0.78
CA LYS A 133 -21.03 -13.40 0.12
C LYS A 133 -19.92 -14.23 -0.53
N ASN A 134 -20.26 -15.07 -1.50
CA ASN A 134 -19.31 -15.97 -2.18
C ASN A 134 -18.79 -15.43 -3.51
N GLN A 135 -19.26 -14.25 -3.97
CA GLN A 135 -18.85 -13.72 -5.30
C GLN A 135 -17.45 -13.11 -5.28
N ARG A 136 -17.03 -12.52 -4.18
CA ARG A 136 -15.70 -11.95 -3.97
C ARG A 136 -15.20 -12.24 -2.56
N ARG A 137 -13.86 -12.34 -2.42
CA ARG A 137 -13.19 -12.71 -1.18
C ARG A 137 -13.61 -11.88 0.04
N PHE A 138 -13.84 -10.57 -0.11
CA PHE A 138 -14.13 -9.68 1.01
C PHE A 138 -15.62 -9.43 1.25
N ASN A 139 -16.53 -9.83 0.34
CA ASN A 139 -17.97 -9.54 0.49
C ASN A 139 -18.54 -10.06 1.81
N LEU A 140 -18.19 -11.29 2.21
CA LEU A 140 -18.63 -11.88 3.47
C LEU A 140 -18.09 -11.08 4.67
N ILE A 141 -16.78 -10.78 4.65
CA ILE A 141 -16.12 -10.04 5.74
C ILE A 141 -16.76 -8.66 5.92
N ILE A 142 -17.00 -7.94 4.82
CA ILE A 142 -17.62 -6.62 4.83
C ILE A 142 -19.04 -6.69 5.41
N SER A 143 -19.87 -7.59 4.87
CA SER A 143 -21.28 -7.71 5.32
C SER A 143 -21.40 -8.10 6.79
N GLU A 144 -20.66 -9.13 7.22
CA GLU A 144 -20.75 -9.61 8.60
C GLU A 144 -20.14 -8.63 9.61
N THR A 145 -19.06 -7.93 9.26
CA THR A 145 -18.48 -6.91 10.15
C THR A 145 -19.41 -5.69 10.27
N LEU A 146 -19.96 -5.21 9.16
CA LEU A 146 -20.96 -4.13 9.20
C LEU A 146 -22.21 -4.54 10.00
N LYS A 147 -22.67 -5.78 9.87
CA LYS A 147 -23.79 -6.33 10.66
C LYS A 147 -23.50 -6.30 12.17
N GLN A 148 -22.28 -6.66 12.58
CA GLN A 148 -21.86 -6.56 13.98
C GLN A 148 -21.91 -5.12 14.48
N TYR A 149 -21.43 -4.15 13.70
CA TYR A 149 -21.49 -2.73 14.03
C TYR A 149 -22.94 -2.22 14.13
N VAL A 150 -23.75 -2.46 13.08
CA VAL A 150 -25.16 -2.04 13.06
C VAL A 150 -25.94 -2.63 14.24
N TYR A 151 -25.72 -3.92 14.55
CA TYR A 151 -26.32 -4.54 15.73
C TYR A 151 -25.95 -3.81 17.03
N SER A 152 -24.66 -3.48 17.19
CA SER A 152 -24.17 -2.79 18.40
C SER A 152 -24.72 -1.36 18.51
N PHE A 153 -24.81 -0.65 17.37
CA PHE A 153 -25.38 0.71 17.35
C PHE A 153 -26.87 0.73 17.67
N LYS A 154 -27.64 -0.23 17.10
CA LYS A 154 -29.07 -0.36 17.28
C LYS A 154 -29.44 -0.86 18.69
N ASN A 155 -28.84 -1.96 19.13
CA ASN A 155 -29.25 -2.69 20.34
C ASN A 155 -28.45 -2.33 21.59
N LYS A 156 -27.41 -1.47 21.46
CA LYS A 156 -26.49 -1.10 22.55
C LYS A 156 -25.82 -2.29 23.23
N LYS A 157 -25.62 -3.38 22.46
CA LYS A 157 -25.01 -4.64 22.91
C LYS A 157 -24.06 -5.18 21.84
N ILE A 158 -23.05 -5.94 22.27
CA ILE A 158 -22.18 -6.67 21.35
C ILE A 158 -22.87 -7.97 20.94
N LEU A 159 -22.80 -8.32 19.65
CA LEU A 159 -23.38 -9.57 19.14
C LEU A 159 -22.61 -10.77 19.71
N SER A 160 -23.29 -11.75 20.32
CA SER A 160 -22.68 -12.90 21.00
C SER A 160 -22.14 -13.94 20.02
N ASN A 161 -22.95 -14.42 19.09
CA ASN A 161 -22.57 -15.44 18.09
C ASN A 161 -22.15 -14.75 16.78
N LYS A 162 -20.89 -14.32 16.70
CA LYS A 162 -20.33 -13.62 15.55
C LYS A 162 -19.23 -14.44 14.88
N GLN A 163 -19.13 -14.28 13.57
CA GLN A 163 -17.97 -14.78 12.84
C GLN A 163 -16.69 -14.05 13.28
N ASN A 164 -15.60 -14.80 13.32
CA ASN A 164 -14.27 -14.29 13.63
C ASN A 164 -13.41 -14.22 12.37
N PHE A 165 -12.89 -13.03 12.08
CA PHE A 165 -12.01 -12.73 10.96
C PHE A 165 -10.61 -12.32 11.45
N GLY A 166 -10.14 -12.96 12.53
CA GLY A 166 -8.81 -12.68 13.08
C GLY A 166 -8.68 -11.23 13.57
N ASN A 167 -7.61 -10.59 13.19
CA ASN A 167 -7.24 -9.24 13.60
C ASN A 167 -8.33 -8.19 13.31
N LEU A 168 -9.04 -8.33 12.19
CA LEU A 168 -10.15 -7.44 11.86
C LEU A 168 -11.29 -7.52 12.90
N SER A 169 -11.54 -8.71 13.44
CA SER A 169 -12.52 -8.89 14.51
C SER A 169 -12.07 -8.28 15.84
N LEU A 170 -10.77 -8.31 16.14
CA LEU A 170 -10.21 -7.63 17.32
C LEU A 170 -10.41 -6.11 17.23
N ILE A 171 -10.10 -5.51 16.09
CA ILE A 171 -10.30 -4.10 15.79
C ILE A 171 -11.79 -3.74 15.92
N SER A 172 -12.67 -4.52 15.28
CA SER A 172 -14.11 -4.31 15.33
C SER A 172 -14.65 -4.37 16.77
N GLN A 173 -14.20 -5.34 17.56
CA GLN A 173 -14.60 -5.45 18.97
C GLN A 173 -14.13 -4.26 19.81
N MET A 174 -12.92 -3.80 19.58
CA MET A 174 -12.36 -2.62 20.26
C MET A 174 -13.25 -1.40 20.01
N PHE A 175 -13.60 -1.09 18.77
CA PHE A 175 -14.46 0.04 18.45
C PHE A 175 -15.91 -0.12 18.96
N GLN A 176 -16.47 -1.34 18.90
CA GLN A 176 -17.78 -1.60 19.50
C GLN A 176 -17.77 -1.33 21.02
N ARG A 177 -16.72 -1.75 21.74
CA ARG A 177 -16.55 -1.46 23.16
C ARG A 177 -16.40 0.03 23.45
N CYS A 178 -15.63 0.72 22.60
CA CYS A 178 -15.45 2.17 22.68
C CYS A 178 -16.80 2.90 22.52
N TYR A 179 -17.57 2.58 21.50
CA TYR A 179 -18.91 3.13 21.28
C TYR A 179 -19.88 2.87 22.44
N LEU A 180 -19.82 1.66 22.99
CA LEU A 180 -20.68 1.24 24.11
C LEU A 180 -20.15 1.68 25.49
N LYS A 181 -19.06 2.44 25.54
CA LYS A 181 -18.41 2.95 26.77
C LYS A 181 -18.12 1.85 27.81
N LYS A 182 -17.65 0.68 27.33
CA LYS A 182 -17.30 -0.42 28.22
C LYS A 182 -16.05 -0.11 29.03
N SER A 183 -16.06 -0.43 30.34
CA SER A 183 -14.98 -0.10 31.29
C SER A 183 -13.59 -0.66 30.87
N ASN A 184 -13.56 -1.82 30.20
CA ASN A 184 -12.34 -2.48 29.76
C ASN A 184 -11.87 -2.06 28.37
N THR A 185 -12.43 -1.01 27.75
CA THR A 185 -12.03 -0.52 26.40
C THR A 185 -10.54 -0.21 26.32
N GLY A 186 -9.98 0.44 27.35
CA GLY A 186 -8.54 0.77 27.36
C GLY A 186 -7.64 -0.46 27.29
N SER A 187 -7.98 -1.56 27.97
CA SER A 187 -7.20 -2.81 27.89
C SER A 187 -7.25 -3.43 26.50
N PHE A 188 -8.38 -3.30 25.78
CA PHE A 188 -8.47 -3.77 24.40
C PHE A 188 -7.59 -2.97 23.44
N PHE A 189 -7.47 -1.65 23.61
CA PHE A 189 -6.52 -0.84 22.85
C PHE A 189 -5.08 -1.29 23.10
N VAL A 190 -4.68 -1.42 24.37
CA VAL A 190 -3.32 -1.84 24.73
C VAL A 190 -3.00 -3.23 24.17
N ASN A 191 -3.91 -4.20 24.32
CA ASN A 191 -3.73 -5.54 23.79
C ASN A 191 -3.62 -5.56 22.25
N LEU A 192 -4.36 -4.71 21.55
CA LEU A 192 -4.28 -4.60 20.10
C LEU A 192 -2.94 -4.00 19.66
N ILE A 193 -2.53 -2.90 20.28
CA ILE A 193 -1.28 -2.20 19.93
C ILE A 193 -0.06 -3.08 20.18
N ASN A 194 -0.05 -3.86 21.26
CA ASN A 194 1.05 -4.76 21.62
C ASN A 194 1.00 -6.14 20.92
N ASN A 195 0.06 -6.35 20.01
CA ASN A 195 -0.04 -7.62 19.30
C ASN A 195 1.04 -7.73 18.22
N GLN A 196 1.93 -8.72 18.34
CA GLN A 196 3.05 -8.94 17.42
C GLN A 196 2.66 -9.55 16.06
N GLN A 197 1.36 -9.87 15.83
CA GLN A 197 0.90 -10.48 14.59
C GLN A 197 0.66 -9.49 13.44
N GLY A 198 1.01 -8.22 13.62
CA GLY A 198 0.88 -7.18 12.60
C GLY A 198 1.23 -5.78 13.10
N ASP A 199 1.28 -4.82 12.18
CA ASP A 199 1.44 -3.40 12.53
C ASP A 199 0.10 -2.78 12.92
N TYR A 200 -0.04 -2.49 14.21
CA TYR A 200 -1.21 -1.81 14.78
C TYR A 200 -0.91 -0.39 15.25
N SER A 201 0.20 0.18 14.81
CA SER A 201 0.64 1.53 15.21
C SER A 201 -0.44 2.60 14.95
N ARG A 202 -1.21 2.48 13.86
CA ARG A 202 -2.34 3.35 13.57
C ARG A 202 -3.32 3.47 14.75
N TYR A 203 -3.52 2.39 15.52
CA TYR A 203 -4.49 2.37 16.66
C TYR A 203 -4.00 3.12 17.87
N ILE A 204 -2.74 3.52 17.94
CA ILE A 204 -2.22 4.44 18.95
C ILE A 204 -2.95 5.79 18.85
N PHE A 205 -3.21 6.29 17.65
CA PHE A 205 -4.03 7.49 17.45
C PHE A 205 -5.41 7.38 18.09
N PHE A 206 -6.11 6.29 17.82
CA PHE A 206 -7.46 6.06 18.37
C PHE A 206 -7.44 5.85 19.88
N TYR A 207 -6.38 5.26 20.43
CA TYR A 207 -6.21 5.12 21.86
C TYR A 207 -5.92 6.47 22.53
N ILE A 208 -5.09 7.29 21.98
CA ILE A 208 -4.84 8.67 22.46
C ILE A 208 -6.16 9.45 22.44
N ASN A 209 -6.91 9.39 21.34
CA ASN A 209 -8.22 10.05 21.26
C ASN A 209 -9.20 9.55 22.32
N TYR A 210 -9.32 8.22 22.50
CA TYR A 210 -10.12 7.63 23.59
C TYR A 210 -9.70 8.13 24.98
N LEU A 211 -8.41 8.27 25.25
CA LEU A 211 -7.91 8.80 26.53
C LEU A 211 -8.30 10.27 26.72
N ILE A 212 -8.20 11.08 25.68
CA ILE A 212 -8.59 12.51 25.69
C ILE A 212 -10.09 12.64 25.94
N GLU A 213 -10.94 11.88 25.22
CA GLU A 213 -12.40 11.88 25.43
C GLU A 213 -12.78 11.48 26.86
N ASN A 214 -12.00 10.61 27.50
CA ASN A 214 -12.19 10.17 28.88
C ASN A 214 -11.41 11.00 29.92
N LYS A 215 -10.90 12.20 29.54
CA LYS A 215 -10.16 13.14 30.41
C LYS A 215 -8.89 12.57 31.04
N LYS A 216 -8.29 11.53 30.44
CA LYS A 216 -7.03 10.91 30.86
C LYS A 216 -5.84 11.53 30.14
N ILE A 217 -5.70 12.87 30.25
CA ILE A 217 -4.74 13.66 29.46
C ILE A 217 -3.30 13.26 29.73
N GLU A 218 -2.91 13.05 30.99
CA GLU A 218 -1.52 12.70 31.34
C GLU A 218 -1.10 11.37 30.71
N LYS A 219 -1.98 10.37 30.69
CA LYS A 219 -1.71 9.12 30.01
C LYS A 219 -1.64 9.27 28.48
N ALA A 220 -2.44 10.15 27.91
CA ALA A 220 -2.35 10.48 26.48
C ALA A 220 -1.00 11.12 26.13
N LYS A 221 -0.49 12.02 27.00
CA LYS A 221 0.86 12.64 26.86
C LYS A 221 1.97 11.59 26.97
N GLU A 222 1.89 10.69 27.94
CA GLU A 222 2.85 9.60 28.13
C GLU A 222 2.98 8.75 26.85
N ILE A 223 1.85 8.30 26.30
CA ILE A 223 1.82 7.48 25.08
C ILE A 223 2.32 8.27 23.87
N ALA A 224 1.90 9.52 23.71
CA ALA A 224 2.37 10.36 22.61
C ALA A 224 3.86 10.65 22.69
N GLY A 225 4.41 10.80 23.91
CA GLY A 225 5.84 10.99 24.15
C GLY A 225 6.73 9.81 23.73
N GLN A 226 6.13 8.60 23.67
CA GLN A 226 6.82 7.40 23.19
C GLN A 226 6.85 7.29 21.67
N LEU A 227 6.03 8.08 20.95
CA LEU A 227 6.02 8.08 19.49
C LEU A 227 7.27 8.81 18.96
N GLU A 228 7.99 8.16 18.08
CA GLU A 228 9.08 8.78 17.36
C GLU A 228 8.58 9.51 16.11
N TYR A 229 9.04 10.73 15.84
CA TYR A 229 8.65 11.47 14.65
C TYR A 229 9.08 10.77 13.36
N ILE A 230 10.29 10.24 13.34
CA ILE A 230 10.94 9.76 12.11
C ILE A 230 10.23 8.54 11.53
N ASN A 231 10.03 7.49 12.34
CA ASN A 231 9.40 6.24 11.92
C ASN A 231 7.87 6.24 12.03
N SER A 232 7.28 7.32 12.51
CA SER A 232 5.84 7.42 12.66
C SER A 232 5.14 7.75 11.34
N THR A 233 3.95 7.18 11.17
CA THR A 233 3.06 7.58 10.06
C THR A 233 2.67 9.05 10.17
N LEU A 234 2.19 9.64 9.08
CA LEU A 234 1.68 11.03 9.05
C LEU A 234 0.67 11.29 10.19
N LEU A 235 -0.26 10.36 10.41
CA LEU A 235 -1.27 10.45 11.46
C LEU A 235 -0.67 10.49 12.88
N LEU A 236 0.33 9.66 13.15
CA LEU A 236 0.96 9.58 14.46
C LEU A 236 1.87 10.79 14.74
N SER A 237 2.64 11.23 13.73
CA SER A 237 3.47 12.44 13.84
C SER A 237 2.62 13.66 14.15
N GLN A 238 1.49 13.81 13.45
CA GLN A 238 0.54 14.88 13.71
C GLN A 238 -0.10 14.77 15.10
N SER A 239 -0.44 13.55 15.52
CA SER A 239 -1.02 13.31 16.86
C SER A 239 -0.07 13.73 17.97
N ARG A 240 1.19 13.38 17.86
CA ARG A 240 2.24 13.79 18.80
C ARG A 240 2.36 15.31 18.84
N SER A 241 2.44 15.97 17.68
CA SER A 241 2.51 17.44 17.60
C SER A 241 1.29 18.11 18.25
N TRP A 242 0.08 17.58 18.06
CA TRP A 242 -1.12 18.12 18.73
C TRP A 242 -1.07 17.99 20.25
N ILE A 243 -0.57 16.88 20.77
CA ILE A 243 -0.40 16.67 22.22
C ILE A 243 0.64 17.63 22.79
N GLU A 244 1.81 17.74 22.15
CA GLU A 244 2.91 18.64 22.59
C GLU A 244 2.47 20.11 22.59
N ASN A 245 1.64 20.50 21.62
CA ASN A 245 1.12 21.86 21.51
C ASN A 245 -0.23 22.11 22.24
N GLY A 246 -0.71 21.15 23.02
CA GLY A 246 -1.97 21.27 23.78
C GLY A 246 -3.24 21.34 22.91
N LYS A 247 -3.16 20.93 21.64
CA LYS A 247 -4.27 20.98 20.67
C LYS A 247 -5.20 19.76 20.78
N PHE A 248 -5.62 19.40 22.00
CA PHE A 248 -6.44 18.22 22.26
C PHE A 248 -7.78 18.20 21.52
N LYS A 249 -8.35 19.37 21.20
CA LYS A 249 -9.64 19.47 20.50
C LYS A 249 -9.56 18.96 19.05
N GLU A 250 -8.37 18.96 18.44
CA GLU A 250 -8.21 18.52 17.05
C GLU A 250 -8.55 17.03 16.87
N PHE A 251 -8.25 16.21 17.88
CA PHE A 251 -8.60 14.78 17.86
C PHE A 251 -10.11 14.56 17.67
N ASN A 252 -10.92 15.24 18.46
CA ASN A 252 -12.38 15.07 18.43
C ASN A 252 -13.03 15.67 17.16
N LYS A 253 -12.34 16.55 16.45
CA LYS A 253 -12.83 17.05 15.16
C LYS A 253 -12.77 16.01 14.07
N ILE A 254 -11.79 15.10 14.13
CA ILE A 254 -11.54 14.13 13.07
C ILE A 254 -12.07 12.73 13.37
N PHE A 255 -12.22 12.37 14.66
CA PHE A 255 -12.76 11.06 15.06
C PHE A 255 -13.35 11.08 16.46
N SER A 256 -14.45 10.38 16.65
CA SER A 256 -15.01 10.10 17.99
C SER A 256 -15.62 8.70 18.05
N CYS A 257 -15.29 7.96 19.10
CA CYS A 257 -15.96 6.69 19.40
C CYS A 257 -17.48 6.83 19.64
N ASN A 258 -17.96 8.03 19.96
CA ASN A 258 -19.40 8.28 20.16
C ASN A 258 -20.16 8.44 18.83
N ASN A 259 -19.44 8.60 17.72
CA ASN A 259 -20.00 8.74 16.38
C ASN A 259 -19.85 7.42 15.60
N HIS A 260 -20.95 6.75 15.35
CA HIS A 260 -20.94 5.49 14.59
C HIS A 260 -20.46 5.66 13.14
N ASN A 261 -20.66 6.85 12.53
CA ASN A 261 -20.16 7.12 11.19
C ASN A 261 -18.62 7.14 11.15
N ASP A 262 -17.97 7.68 12.18
CA ASP A 262 -16.50 7.70 12.26
C ASP A 262 -15.94 6.27 12.41
N ILE A 263 -16.61 5.43 13.21
CA ILE A 263 -16.22 4.02 13.37
C ILE A 263 -16.36 3.24 12.07
N VAL A 264 -17.48 3.40 11.36
CA VAL A 264 -17.69 2.71 10.08
C VAL A 264 -16.78 3.27 8.99
N SER A 265 -16.50 4.57 9.02
CA SER A 265 -15.52 5.20 8.15
C SER A 265 -14.14 4.54 8.29
N GLU A 266 -13.68 4.33 9.54
CA GLU A 266 -12.41 3.63 9.78
C GLU A 266 -12.44 2.17 9.30
N PHE A 267 -13.54 1.46 9.51
CA PHE A 267 -13.69 0.10 8.97
C PHE A 267 -13.60 0.08 7.44
N LEU A 268 -14.24 1.02 6.74
CA LEU A 268 -14.16 1.12 5.28
C LEU A 268 -12.76 1.49 4.80
N PHE A 269 -12.01 2.29 5.57
CA PHE A 269 -10.59 2.53 5.33
C PHE A 269 -9.77 1.24 5.44
N LEU A 270 -10.03 0.39 6.44
CA LEU A 270 -9.35 -0.91 6.55
C LEU A 270 -9.64 -1.82 5.36
N VAL A 271 -10.90 -1.87 4.93
CA VAL A 271 -11.29 -2.62 3.73
C VAL A 271 -10.52 -2.10 2.51
N SER A 272 -10.42 -0.79 2.37
CA SER A 272 -9.71 -0.18 1.25
C SER A 272 -8.21 -0.47 1.29
N ASN A 273 -7.59 -0.45 2.47
CA ASN A 273 -6.18 -0.81 2.63
C ASN A 273 -5.92 -2.27 2.28
N LEU A 274 -6.85 -3.19 2.59
CA LEU A 274 -6.77 -4.58 2.16
C LEU A 274 -6.85 -4.76 0.64
N TYR A 275 -7.62 -3.94 -0.06
CA TYR A 275 -7.63 -3.93 -1.53
C TYR A 275 -6.36 -3.31 -2.10
N SER A 276 -5.89 -2.19 -1.53
CA SER A 276 -4.64 -1.53 -1.96
C SER A 276 -3.43 -2.46 -1.83
N SER A 277 -3.33 -3.24 -0.75
CA SER A 277 -2.25 -4.22 -0.55
C SER A 277 -2.27 -5.41 -1.53
N GLN A 278 -3.29 -5.51 -2.37
CA GLN A 278 -3.43 -6.50 -3.44
C GLN A 278 -3.45 -5.83 -4.82
N ASP A 279 -2.98 -4.58 -4.92
CA ASP A 279 -2.96 -3.76 -6.14
C ASP A 279 -4.33 -3.53 -6.78
N ASP A 280 -5.42 -3.83 -6.06
CA ASP A 280 -6.79 -3.53 -6.49
C ASP A 280 -7.16 -2.08 -6.09
N PHE A 281 -6.46 -1.12 -6.70
CA PHE A 281 -6.60 0.31 -6.39
C PHE A 281 -7.99 0.87 -6.69
N GLU A 282 -8.70 0.28 -7.64
CA GLU A 282 -10.06 0.70 -7.99
C GLU A 282 -11.05 0.38 -6.86
N ASN A 283 -11.08 -0.85 -6.35
CA ASN A 283 -11.89 -1.21 -5.18
C ASN A 283 -11.41 -0.48 -3.92
N SER A 284 -10.11 -0.27 -3.75
CA SER A 284 -9.56 0.53 -2.67
C SER A 284 -10.15 1.95 -2.69
N ASN A 285 -10.08 2.66 -3.82
CA ASN A 285 -10.61 4.02 -3.97
C ASN A 285 -12.14 4.06 -3.81
N PHE A 286 -12.85 3.02 -4.24
CA PHE A 286 -14.29 2.90 -4.01
C PHE A 286 -14.61 2.95 -2.50
N TYR A 287 -13.97 2.13 -1.67
CA TYR A 287 -14.21 2.11 -0.23
C TYR A 287 -13.65 3.33 0.50
N LEU A 288 -12.54 3.93 0.02
CA LEU A 288 -12.05 5.21 0.54
C LEU A 288 -13.06 6.34 0.35
N ASN A 289 -13.72 6.42 -0.80
CA ASN A 289 -14.73 7.41 -1.05
C ASN A 289 -15.98 7.21 -0.18
N LEU A 290 -16.34 5.96 0.13
CA LEU A 290 -17.39 5.67 1.12
C LEU A 290 -16.96 6.06 2.54
N SER A 291 -15.71 5.80 2.90
CA SER A 291 -15.11 6.23 4.18
C SER A 291 -15.18 7.75 4.31
N ASN A 292 -14.73 8.49 3.30
CA ASN A 292 -14.77 9.95 3.26
C ASN A 292 -16.20 10.50 3.28
N TYR A 293 -17.16 9.82 2.63
CA TYR A 293 -18.57 10.22 2.66
C TYR A 293 -19.16 10.15 4.08
N LEU A 294 -18.78 9.15 4.89
CA LEU A 294 -19.22 9.04 6.29
C LEU A 294 -18.49 10.02 7.19
N ASN A 295 -17.18 10.16 7.06
CA ASN A 295 -16.35 11.06 7.85
C ASN A 295 -15.42 11.92 6.97
N PRO A 296 -15.90 13.04 6.43
CA PRO A 296 -15.11 13.92 5.57
C PRO A 296 -14.01 14.68 6.31
N ASN A 297 -14.04 14.71 7.64
CA ASN A 297 -13.06 15.42 8.45
C ASN A 297 -11.75 14.62 8.66
N PHE A 298 -11.79 13.31 8.42
CA PHE A 298 -10.60 12.46 8.54
C PHE A 298 -9.76 12.48 7.27
N THR A 299 -9.21 13.65 6.96
CA THR A 299 -8.46 13.92 5.72
C THR A 299 -7.21 13.05 5.56
N PHE A 300 -6.67 12.48 6.65
CA PHE A 300 -5.58 11.50 6.57
C PHE A 300 -5.87 10.35 5.58
N ASN A 301 -7.12 9.92 5.47
CA ASN A 301 -7.48 8.84 4.53
C ASN A 301 -7.22 9.20 3.06
N LEU A 302 -7.14 10.49 2.71
CA LEU A 302 -6.76 10.95 1.37
C LEU A 302 -5.30 10.62 1.02
N SER A 303 -4.43 10.36 2.02
CA SER A 303 -3.06 9.93 1.75
C SER A 303 -3.03 8.59 1.00
N LEU A 304 -3.91 7.65 1.36
CA LEU A 304 -4.03 6.37 0.65
C LEU A 304 -4.63 6.54 -0.76
N VAL A 305 -5.56 7.50 -0.94
CA VAL A 305 -6.07 7.84 -2.29
C VAL A 305 -4.94 8.36 -3.19
N ALA A 306 -4.11 9.26 -2.65
CA ALA A 306 -2.96 9.79 -3.36
C ALA A 306 -1.94 8.68 -3.70
N GLU A 307 -1.72 7.75 -2.77
CA GLU A 307 -0.82 6.61 -2.98
C GLU A 307 -1.34 5.67 -4.07
N ASN A 308 -2.61 5.29 -4.02
CA ASN A 308 -3.23 4.44 -5.04
C ASN A 308 -3.11 5.04 -6.46
N PHE A 309 -3.36 6.34 -6.60
CA PHE A 309 -3.18 7.01 -7.89
C PHE A 309 -1.71 7.11 -8.31
N TYR A 310 -0.79 7.31 -7.35
CA TYR A 310 0.64 7.34 -7.62
C TYR A 310 1.13 5.97 -8.12
N MET A 311 0.78 4.88 -7.45
CA MET A 311 1.15 3.52 -7.85
C MET A 311 0.56 3.15 -9.22
N ASN A 312 -0.62 3.68 -9.53
CA ASN A 312 -1.28 3.50 -10.82
C ASN A 312 -0.75 4.45 -11.91
N LYS A 313 0.26 5.29 -11.62
CA LYS A 313 0.87 6.31 -12.50
C LYS A 313 -0.12 7.40 -12.97
N GLU A 314 -1.20 7.63 -12.23
CA GLU A 314 -2.22 8.64 -12.52
C GLU A 314 -1.87 10.00 -11.87
N TYR A 315 -0.71 10.57 -12.20
CA TYR A 315 -0.12 11.71 -11.49
C TYR A 315 -0.98 12.98 -11.50
N THR A 316 -1.78 13.19 -12.54
CA THR A 316 -2.75 14.29 -12.56
C THR A 316 -3.77 14.18 -11.43
N LYS A 317 -4.30 12.98 -11.18
CA LYS A 317 -5.23 12.72 -10.07
C LYS A 317 -4.55 12.84 -8.71
N VAL A 318 -3.28 12.42 -8.60
CA VAL A 318 -2.49 12.67 -7.38
C VAL A 318 -2.45 14.16 -7.06
N LYS A 319 -2.09 15.01 -8.05
CA LYS A 319 -2.04 16.47 -7.89
C LYS A 319 -3.40 17.05 -7.45
N GLU A 320 -4.52 16.52 -7.94
CA GLU A 320 -5.86 16.93 -7.53
C GLU A 320 -6.18 16.55 -6.07
N VAL A 321 -5.87 15.32 -5.67
CA VAL A 321 -6.05 14.87 -4.27
C VAL A 321 -5.22 15.71 -3.31
N LEU A 322 -3.95 15.98 -3.66
CA LEU A 322 -3.03 16.76 -2.84
C LEU A 322 -3.49 18.21 -2.59
N LYS A 323 -4.36 18.78 -3.45
CA LYS A 323 -4.95 20.11 -3.22
C LYS A 323 -5.88 20.15 -2.00
N ASN A 324 -6.42 19.00 -1.58
CA ASN A 324 -7.34 18.93 -0.44
C ASN A 324 -6.62 18.85 0.92
N PHE A 325 -5.28 18.71 0.92
CA PHE A 325 -4.52 18.74 2.16
C PHE A 325 -4.33 20.20 2.62
N ASN A 326 -4.51 20.41 3.95
CA ASN A 326 -4.32 21.73 4.54
C ASN A 326 -2.85 22.17 4.39
N LYS A 327 -2.64 23.32 3.73
CA LYS A 327 -1.30 23.86 3.48
C LYS A 327 -0.67 24.49 4.72
N GLU A 328 -1.46 24.85 5.71
CA GLU A 328 -1.02 25.43 6.98
C GLU A 328 -0.58 24.36 7.98
N ASP A 329 -0.99 23.12 7.78
CA ASP A 329 -0.53 21.99 8.58
C ASP A 329 0.81 21.50 8.03
N GLU A 330 1.85 21.54 8.87
CA GLU A 330 3.23 21.24 8.47
C GLU A 330 3.40 19.79 7.96
N PHE A 331 2.69 18.82 8.56
CA PHE A 331 2.81 17.41 8.18
C PHE A 331 2.12 17.12 6.86
N TYR A 332 0.93 17.69 6.62
CA TYR A 332 0.24 17.55 5.34
C TYR A 332 0.96 18.32 4.23
N TYR A 333 1.47 19.52 4.53
CA TYR A 333 2.29 20.28 3.59
C TYR A 333 3.51 19.46 3.15
N TRP A 334 4.26 18.89 4.12
CA TRP A 334 5.45 18.10 3.82
C TRP A 334 5.13 16.79 3.08
N PHE A 335 4.07 16.09 3.46
CA PHE A 335 3.57 14.92 2.71
C PHE A 335 3.31 15.26 1.25
N ARG A 336 2.66 16.39 0.99
CA ARG A 336 2.39 16.87 -0.36
C ARG A 336 3.69 17.16 -1.11
N VAL A 337 4.63 17.91 -0.53
CA VAL A 337 5.93 18.25 -1.12
C VAL A 337 6.71 16.99 -1.49
N LYS A 338 6.76 16.00 -0.59
CA LYS A 338 7.41 14.71 -0.88
C LYS A 338 6.76 13.97 -2.06
N LYS A 339 5.44 13.93 -2.08
CA LYS A 339 4.73 13.22 -3.16
C LYS A 339 4.91 13.93 -4.51
N GLU A 340 4.91 15.26 -4.52
CA GLU A 340 5.23 16.06 -5.71
C GLU A 340 6.68 15.79 -6.18
N ALA A 341 7.66 15.76 -5.28
CA ALA A 341 9.04 15.42 -5.61
C ALA A 341 9.18 13.99 -6.17
N GLN A 342 8.49 13.01 -5.58
CA GLN A 342 8.48 11.64 -6.09
C GLN A 342 7.90 11.53 -7.51
N MET A 343 6.88 12.31 -7.84
CA MET A 343 6.34 12.37 -9.21
C MET A 343 7.36 12.96 -10.18
N ILE A 344 8.01 14.08 -9.81
CA ILE A 344 9.06 14.70 -10.63
C ILE A 344 10.21 13.72 -10.86
N ILE A 345 10.66 12.99 -9.82
CA ILE A 345 11.70 11.95 -9.98
C ILE A 345 11.32 10.89 -11.03
N LYS A 346 10.03 10.51 -11.08
CA LYS A 346 9.55 9.50 -12.04
C LYS A 346 9.34 10.05 -13.45
N GLU A 347 9.03 11.34 -13.58
CA GLU A 347 8.78 11.99 -14.88
C GLU A 347 10.07 12.58 -15.47
N ASP A 348 10.90 13.27 -14.66
CA ASP A 348 11.99 14.14 -15.10
C ASP A 348 13.37 13.69 -14.57
N GLY A 349 13.41 12.82 -13.55
CA GLY A 349 14.64 12.30 -12.97
C GLY A 349 14.98 12.83 -11.57
N TYR A 350 16.01 12.23 -10.96
CA TYR A 350 16.39 12.52 -9.57
C TYR A 350 16.84 13.96 -9.35
N GLU A 351 17.57 14.57 -10.28
CA GLU A 351 18.09 15.94 -10.10
C GLU A 351 16.95 16.95 -9.94
N ASP A 352 15.96 16.94 -10.84
CA ASP A 352 14.83 17.86 -10.80
C ASP A 352 13.96 17.64 -9.55
N GLY A 353 13.77 16.39 -9.16
CA GLY A 353 13.02 16.04 -7.95
C GLY A 353 13.71 16.51 -6.66
N ILE A 354 15.02 16.37 -6.58
CA ILE A 354 15.82 16.85 -5.45
C ILE A 354 15.84 18.39 -5.40
N ASP A 355 16.02 19.05 -6.52
CA ASP A 355 16.02 20.52 -6.59
C ASP A 355 14.66 21.09 -6.16
N TYR A 356 13.58 20.47 -6.59
CA TYR A 356 12.24 20.82 -6.10
C TYR A 356 12.13 20.65 -4.58
N LEU A 357 12.51 19.47 -4.07
CA LEU A 357 12.40 19.12 -2.64
C LEU A 357 13.22 20.07 -1.78
N SER A 358 14.51 20.27 -2.12
CA SER A 358 15.45 21.14 -1.40
C SER A 358 14.99 22.60 -1.40
N THR A 359 14.48 23.10 -2.55
CA THR A 359 13.91 24.45 -2.65
C THR A 359 12.72 24.63 -1.69
N LYS A 360 11.87 23.61 -1.52
CA LYS A 360 10.74 23.66 -0.57
C LYS A 360 11.20 23.52 0.86
N PHE A 361 12.13 22.62 1.13
CA PHE A 361 12.70 22.40 2.47
C PHE A 361 13.38 23.66 3.02
N ASN A 362 14.21 24.33 2.22
CA ASN A 362 14.96 25.53 2.61
C ASN A 362 14.05 26.73 2.97
N LYS A 363 12.76 26.69 2.61
CA LYS A 363 11.76 27.69 3.01
C LYS A 363 11.15 27.44 4.38
N ILE A 364 11.38 26.25 4.96
CA ILE A 364 10.86 25.88 6.27
C ILE A 364 11.83 26.40 7.35
N LYS A 365 11.37 27.31 8.19
CA LYS A 365 12.24 27.95 9.20
C LYS A 365 12.75 26.98 10.26
N ASN A 366 11.90 26.06 10.72
CA ASN A 366 12.21 25.08 11.77
C ASN A 366 11.73 23.70 11.32
N PRO A 367 12.48 22.99 10.45
CA PRO A 367 12.08 21.67 10.01
C PRO A 367 12.12 20.70 11.19
N ASN A 368 11.09 19.89 11.34
CA ASN A 368 11.09 18.83 12.34
C ASN A 368 11.99 17.66 11.90
N LEU A 369 12.35 16.78 12.85
CA LEU A 369 13.28 15.66 12.61
C LEU A 369 12.83 14.74 11.46
N LYS A 370 11.52 14.56 11.26
CA LYS A 370 11.00 13.76 10.15
C LYS A 370 11.31 14.39 8.80
N MET A 371 11.18 15.71 8.68
CA MET A 371 11.50 16.43 7.45
C MET A 371 13.00 16.33 7.13
N VAL A 372 13.86 16.48 8.15
CA VAL A 372 15.31 16.33 7.98
C VAL A 372 15.68 14.90 7.59
N PHE A 373 15.03 13.90 8.16
CA PHE A 373 15.23 12.51 7.80
C PHE A 373 14.77 12.17 6.38
N ASP A 374 13.60 12.67 6.01
CA ASP A 374 13.06 12.46 4.67
C ASP A 374 14.00 13.05 3.60
N ILE A 375 14.49 14.28 3.78
CA ILE A 375 15.41 14.89 2.81
C ILE A 375 16.74 14.15 2.75
N ALA A 376 17.28 13.68 3.88
CA ALA A 376 18.48 12.84 3.91
C ALA A 376 18.31 11.57 3.06
N ASN A 377 17.16 10.90 3.18
CA ASN A 377 16.88 9.70 2.38
C ASN A 377 16.71 10.03 0.88
N PHE A 378 16.13 11.17 0.52
CA PHE A 378 16.04 11.58 -0.89
C PHE A 378 17.45 11.80 -1.49
N TYR A 379 18.34 12.49 -0.77
CA TYR A 379 19.74 12.67 -1.20
C TYR A 379 20.47 11.33 -1.31
N LYS A 380 20.33 10.45 -0.31
CA LYS A 380 20.92 9.10 -0.35
C LYS A 380 20.46 8.30 -1.58
N ASN A 381 19.15 8.30 -1.86
CA ASN A 381 18.58 7.58 -3.00
C ASN A 381 19.01 8.17 -4.35
N ALA A 382 19.32 9.46 -4.39
CA ALA A 382 19.91 10.14 -5.56
C ALA A 382 21.44 9.95 -5.64
N LYS A 383 22.03 9.09 -4.82
CA LYS A 383 23.48 8.84 -4.71
C LYS A 383 24.30 10.11 -4.32
N LYS A 384 23.63 11.14 -3.78
CA LYS A 384 24.27 12.35 -3.22
C LYS A 384 24.59 12.09 -1.72
N TYR A 385 25.63 11.28 -1.52
CA TYR A 385 25.90 10.72 -0.19
C TYR A 385 26.46 11.76 0.79
N GLU A 386 27.20 12.75 0.33
CA GLU A 386 27.79 13.81 1.16
C GLU A 386 26.68 14.62 1.84
N GLU A 387 25.71 15.11 1.07
CA GLU A 387 24.56 15.84 1.58
C GLU A 387 23.69 14.97 2.51
N ALA A 388 23.49 13.69 2.16
CA ALA A 388 22.77 12.76 3.03
C ALA A 388 23.45 12.59 4.40
N ILE A 389 24.78 12.47 4.42
CA ILE A 389 25.59 12.35 5.64
C ILE A 389 25.43 13.58 6.54
N ASP A 390 25.42 14.78 5.98
CA ASP A 390 25.25 16.02 6.73
C ASP A 390 23.91 16.04 7.46
N TYR A 391 22.82 15.70 6.77
CA TYR A 391 21.49 15.63 7.39
C TYR A 391 21.36 14.50 8.42
N TYR A 392 21.92 13.31 8.16
CA TYR A 392 21.95 12.25 9.17
C TYR A 392 22.75 12.67 10.41
N THR A 393 23.88 13.35 10.22
CA THR A 393 24.71 13.85 11.33
C THR A 393 23.96 14.86 12.19
N GLN A 394 23.19 15.77 11.57
CA GLN A 394 22.34 16.70 12.29
C GLN A 394 21.34 15.97 13.21
N ILE A 395 20.70 14.90 12.73
CA ILE A 395 19.73 14.15 13.54
C ILE A 395 20.45 13.36 14.64
N ILE A 396 21.50 12.63 14.28
CA ILE A 396 22.28 11.80 15.21
C ILE A 396 22.77 12.62 16.43
N SER A 397 23.22 13.86 16.20
CA SER A 397 23.69 14.75 17.26
C SER A 397 22.60 15.16 18.26
N SER A 398 21.33 15.07 17.87
CA SER A 398 20.18 15.41 18.73
C SER A 398 19.61 14.24 19.51
N LEU A 399 20.10 13.01 19.25
CA LEU A 399 19.55 11.79 19.83
C LEU A 399 20.41 11.27 20.98
N SER A 400 19.76 10.63 21.95
CA SER A 400 20.40 9.88 23.03
C SER A 400 21.16 8.67 22.50
N ASP A 401 22.28 8.29 23.16
CA ASP A 401 23.09 7.12 22.81
C ASP A 401 22.37 5.77 22.97
N LYS A 402 21.21 5.76 23.63
CA LYS A 402 20.40 4.56 23.84
C LYS A 402 19.18 4.49 22.93
N SER A 403 19.09 5.38 21.96
CA SER A 403 17.95 5.43 21.03
C SER A 403 18.13 4.42 19.90
N ASP A 404 17.16 3.51 19.72
CA ASP A 404 17.11 2.61 18.56
C ASP A 404 17.15 3.38 17.24
N MET A 405 16.57 4.58 17.23
CA MET A 405 16.65 5.51 16.11
C MET A 405 18.07 5.91 15.77
N LYS A 406 18.92 6.12 16.79
CA LYS A 406 20.33 6.45 16.57
C LYS A 406 21.06 5.29 15.91
N SER A 407 20.72 4.04 16.27
CA SER A 407 21.26 2.84 15.61
C SER A 407 20.91 2.81 14.12
N ASP A 408 19.63 3.02 13.74
CA ASP A 408 19.18 3.06 12.34
C ASP A 408 19.86 4.18 11.54
N LEU A 409 20.02 5.37 12.13
CA LEU A 409 20.68 6.50 11.47
C LEU A 409 22.18 6.28 11.28
N LEU A 410 22.86 5.68 12.27
CA LEU A 410 24.27 5.28 12.14
C LEU A 410 24.43 4.22 11.04
N TYR A 411 23.55 3.24 10.97
CA TYR A 411 23.51 2.27 9.86
C TYR A 411 23.39 2.95 8.49
N ARG A 412 22.47 3.92 8.34
CA ARG A 412 22.27 4.65 7.07
C ARG A 412 23.44 5.55 6.71
N ARG A 413 24.03 6.24 7.71
CA ARG A 413 25.19 7.10 7.51
C ARG A 413 26.43 6.27 7.22
N GLY A 414 26.62 5.17 7.91
CA GLY A 414 27.69 4.21 7.65
C GLY A 414 27.63 3.65 6.23
N GLY A 415 26.44 3.25 5.77
CA GLY A 415 26.24 2.85 4.39
C GLY A 415 26.52 3.97 3.37
N SER A 416 26.22 5.22 3.70
CA SER A 416 26.58 6.36 2.84
C SER A 416 28.08 6.60 2.78
N TYR A 417 28.80 6.45 3.90
CA TYR A 417 30.27 6.50 3.92
C TYR A 417 30.90 5.37 3.11
N GLU A 418 30.35 4.17 3.19
CA GLU A 418 30.83 3.02 2.40
C GLU A 418 30.72 3.31 0.90
N ARG A 419 29.58 3.80 0.44
CA ARG A 419 29.37 4.17 -0.97
C ARG A 419 30.31 5.27 -1.47
N MET A 420 30.88 6.08 -0.58
CA MET A 420 31.92 7.07 -0.89
C MET A 420 33.33 6.50 -0.76
N GLY A 421 33.51 5.22 -0.44
CA GLY A 421 34.80 4.59 -0.20
C GLY A 421 35.47 4.99 1.13
N ASN A 422 34.74 5.67 2.03
CA ASN A 422 35.26 6.05 3.34
C ASN A 422 34.97 4.92 4.36
N TYR A 423 35.70 3.84 4.19
CA TYR A 423 35.48 2.61 4.96
C TYR A 423 35.76 2.77 6.48
N GLU A 424 36.69 3.63 6.88
CA GLU A 424 36.98 3.88 8.30
C GLU A 424 35.77 4.44 9.03
N LYS A 425 35.15 5.49 8.49
CA LYS A 425 33.95 6.09 9.07
C LYS A 425 32.73 5.18 8.93
N SER A 426 32.65 4.40 7.86
CA SER A 426 31.61 3.39 7.68
C SER A 426 31.67 2.34 8.78
N ASP A 427 32.83 1.74 9.00
CA ASP A 427 33.02 0.72 10.04
C ASP A 427 32.77 1.30 11.46
N GLU A 428 33.18 2.54 11.73
CA GLU A 428 32.91 3.23 13.00
C GLU A 428 31.39 3.34 13.26
N ASP A 429 30.65 3.82 12.29
CA ASP A 429 29.21 4.01 12.40
C ASP A 429 28.46 2.68 12.51
N LEU A 430 28.78 1.69 11.68
CA LEU A 430 28.15 0.37 11.70
C LEU A 430 28.44 -0.40 12.99
N LEU A 431 29.68 -0.35 13.48
CA LEU A 431 30.02 -0.91 14.78
C LEU A 431 29.36 -0.16 15.94
N HIS A 432 29.18 1.15 15.83
CA HIS A 432 28.41 1.91 16.81
C HIS A 432 26.93 1.54 16.79
N SER A 433 26.34 1.39 15.60
CA SER A 433 24.98 0.88 15.45
C SER A 433 24.81 -0.48 16.15
N LEU A 434 25.73 -1.41 15.93
CA LEU A 434 25.74 -2.73 16.57
C LEU A 434 26.02 -2.70 18.08
N ARG A 435 26.71 -1.69 18.62
CA ARG A 435 26.81 -1.50 20.08
C ARG A 435 25.48 -1.11 20.72
N ILE A 436 24.62 -0.37 19.99
CA ILE A 436 23.27 0.01 20.45
C ILE A 436 22.31 -1.17 20.27
N ASN A 437 22.32 -1.80 19.10
CA ASN A 437 21.48 -2.95 18.75
C ASN A 437 22.32 -4.13 18.24
N PRO A 438 22.83 -5.00 19.13
CA PRO A 438 23.76 -6.08 18.78
C PRO A 438 23.16 -7.19 17.90
N ASP A 439 21.83 -7.27 17.82
CA ASP A 439 21.10 -8.31 17.10
C ASP A 439 20.44 -7.80 15.82
N ASP A 440 20.81 -6.59 15.36
CA ASP A 440 20.33 -6.05 14.10
C ASP A 440 20.91 -6.85 12.92
N ALA A 441 20.10 -7.74 12.37
CA ALA A 441 20.50 -8.62 11.28
C ALA A 441 20.94 -7.85 10.02
N TYR A 442 20.35 -6.70 9.74
CA TYR A 442 20.72 -5.89 8.57
C TYR A 442 22.05 -5.17 8.77
N ALA A 443 22.29 -4.62 9.96
CA ALA A 443 23.58 -3.99 10.27
C ALA A 443 24.72 -5.03 10.32
N LEU A 444 24.48 -6.22 10.90
CA LEU A 444 25.41 -7.34 10.87
C LEU A 444 25.73 -7.77 9.44
N ASN A 445 24.70 -7.97 8.62
CA ASN A 445 24.86 -8.36 7.23
C ASN A 445 25.63 -7.33 6.42
N TYR A 446 25.29 -6.05 6.54
CA TYR A 446 25.92 -4.98 5.77
C TYR A 446 27.41 -4.82 6.12
N LEU A 447 27.76 -4.79 7.40
CA LEU A 447 29.13 -4.66 7.84
C LEU A 447 29.98 -5.86 7.42
N ALA A 448 29.45 -7.06 7.62
CA ALA A 448 30.11 -8.30 7.24
C ALA A 448 30.35 -8.38 5.72
N TYR A 449 29.33 -8.08 4.93
CA TYR A 449 29.46 -8.06 3.47
C TYR A 449 30.54 -7.04 3.01
N SER A 450 30.51 -5.82 3.56
CA SER A 450 31.50 -4.79 3.26
C SER A 450 32.94 -5.21 3.68
N TRP A 451 33.09 -5.96 4.75
CA TRP A 451 34.39 -6.50 5.13
C TRP A 451 34.88 -7.60 4.20
N LEU A 452 33.99 -8.51 3.78
CA LEU A 452 34.31 -9.57 2.83
C LEU A 452 34.76 -9.02 1.47
N GLU A 453 34.04 -8.02 0.94
CA GLU A 453 34.40 -7.37 -0.33
C GLU A 453 35.78 -6.68 -0.29
N ARG A 454 36.27 -6.36 0.90
CA ARG A 454 37.58 -5.74 1.13
C ARG A 454 38.67 -6.72 1.58
N ASP A 455 38.35 -8.00 1.62
CA ASP A 455 39.24 -9.04 2.15
C ASP A 455 39.73 -8.73 3.58
N TYR A 456 38.83 -8.19 4.41
CA TYR A 456 39.11 -7.70 5.75
C TYR A 456 38.29 -8.46 6.81
N LYS A 457 38.95 -8.93 7.88
CA LYS A 457 38.31 -9.63 9.03
C LYS A 457 37.32 -10.73 8.60
N ILE A 458 37.72 -11.60 7.69
CA ILE A 458 36.88 -12.62 7.06
C ILE A 458 36.17 -13.51 8.11
N ASP A 459 36.88 -13.96 9.14
CA ASP A 459 36.32 -14.84 10.16
C ASP A 459 35.24 -14.14 10.99
N GLU A 460 35.44 -12.89 11.39
CA GLU A 460 34.44 -12.10 12.12
C GLU A 460 33.25 -11.76 11.23
N ALA A 461 33.49 -11.45 9.96
CA ALA A 461 32.43 -11.21 8.97
C ALA A 461 31.53 -12.45 8.80
N PHE A 462 32.15 -13.62 8.72
CA PHE A 462 31.42 -14.88 8.63
C PHE A 462 30.51 -15.12 9.85
N GLN A 463 31.03 -14.92 11.07
CA GLN A 463 30.25 -15.04 12.30
C GLN A 463 29.06 -14.06 12.35
N MET A 464 29.24 -12.82 11.85
CA MET A 464 28.17 -11.84 11.76
C MET A 464 27.08 -12.29 10.76
N LEU A 465 27.47 -12.85 9.61
CA LEU A 465 26.51 -13.39 8.63
C LEU A 465 25.74 -14.61 9.15
N GLU A 466 26.41 -15.52 9.85
CA GLU A 466 25.74 -16.65 10.51
C GLU A 466 24.70 -16.16 11.53
N LYS A 467 25.04 -15.15 12.32
CA LYS A 467 24.13 -14.52 13.28
C LYS A 467 22.96 -13.83 12.58
N ALA A 468 23.21 -13.08 11.51
CA ALA A 468 22.17 -12.44 10.70
C ALA A 468 21.23 -13.46 10.08
N TYR A 469 21.78 -14.53 9.51
CA TYR A 469 21.00 -15.63 8.92
C TYR A 469 20.16 -16.39 9.95
N ALA A 470 20.71 -16.65 11.14
CA ALA A 470 19.94 -17.27 12.22
C ALA A 470 18.74 -16.41 12.65
N ALA A 471 18.86 -15.10 12.61
CA ALA A 471 17.77 -14.17 12.93
C ALA A 471 16.74 -14.02 11.80
N LYS A 472 17.18 -14.14 10.53
CA LYS A 472 16.34 -13.89 9.32
C LYS A 472 16.67 -14.88 8.18
N SER A 473 16.42 -16.15 8.43
CA SER A 473 16.75 -17.26 7.50
C SER A 473 15.97 -17.28 6.16
N GLU A 474 14.91 -16.47 6.04
CA GLU A 474 14.10 -16.35 4.82
C GLU A 474 14.33 -15.00 4.09
N ASP A 475 15.23 -14.15 4.59
CA ASP A 475 15.55 -12.88 3.93
C ASP A 475 16.55 -13.13 2.78
N PRO A 476 16.17 -12.87 1.52
CA PRO A 476 16.98 -13.23 0.36
C PRO A 476 18.30 -12.47 0.29
N TYR A 477 18.38 -11.23 0.79
CA TYR A 477 19.64 -10.46 0.81
C TYR A 477 20.64 -11.04 1.80
N ILE A 478 20.16 -11.53 2.96
CA ILE A 478 21.02 -12.19 3.95
C ILE A 478 21.46 -13.56 3.45
N ILE A 479 20.56 -14.29 2.79
CA ILE A 479 20.86 -15.57 2.15
C ILE A 479 21.91 -15.40 1.05
N ASP A 480 21.80 -14.37 0.22
CA ASP A 480 22.77 -14.05 -0.83
C ASP A 480 24.14 -13.73 -0.22
N SER A 481 24.18 -12.87 0.79
CA SER A 481 25.44 -12.47 1.45
C SER A 481 26.18 -13.64 2.07
N ILE A 482 25.50 -14.56 2.75
CA ILE A 482 26.15 -15.75 3.31
C ILE A 482 26.60 -16.72 2.19
N GLY A 483 25.82 -16.83 1.11
CA GLY A 483 26.22 -17.60 -0.08
C GLY A 483 27.46 -17.02 -0.76
N TRP A 484 27.54 -15.70 -0.87
CA TRP A 484 28.69 -14.98 -1.39
C TRP A 484 29.93 -15.14 -0.49
N ALA A 485 29.75 -15.11 0.83
CA ALA A 485 30.83 -15.42 1.77
C ALA A 485 31.43 -16.80 1.53
N TYR A 486 30.61 -17.83 1.35
CA TYR A 486 31.08 -19.17 0.98
C TYR A 486 31.79 -19.20 -0.38
N TYR A 487 31.35 -18.40 -1.34
CA TYR A 487 32.01 -18.27 -2.64
C TYR A 487 33.42 -17.69 -2.49
N LEU A 488 33.61 -16.65 -1.69
CA LEU A 488 34.89 -15.98 -1.49
C LEU A 488 35.94 -16.86 -0.79
N ILE A 489 35.51 -17.81 0.04
CA ILE A 489 36.39 -18.81 0.68
C ILE A 489 36.50 -20.13 -0.11
N ASP A 490 36.12 -20.13 -1.39
CA ASP A 490 36.16 -21.27 -2.32
C ASP A 490 35.31 -22.50 -1.91
N ASN A 491 34.38 -22.34 -0.95
CA ASN A 491 33.43 -23.37 -0.60
C ASN A 491 32.20 -23.35 -1.53
N TYR A 492 32.42 -23.72 -2.77
CA TYR A 492 31.44 -23.63 -3.85
C TYR A 492 30.20 -24.50 -3.65
N VAL A 493 30.25 -25.56 -2.85
CA VAL A 493 29.11 -26.44 -2.58
C VAL A 493 28.09 -25.73 -1.69
N GLU A 494 28.54 -25.13 -0.60
CA GLU A 494 27.65 -24.34 0.27
C GLU A 494 27.22 -23.05 -0.42
N ALA A 495 28.12 -22.38 -1.16
CA ALA A 495 27.78 -21.19 -1.93
C ALA A 495 26.60 -21.43 -2.88
N GLU A 496 26.64 -22.53 -3.68
CA GLU A 496 25.53 -22.86 -4.59
C GLU A 496 24.21 -23.04 -3.87
N LYS A 497 24.22 -23.71 -2.72
CA LYS A 497 23.01 -23.97 -1.93
C LYS A 497 22.30 -22.67 -1.51
N TYR A 498 23.07 -21.71 -0.96
CA TYR A 498 22.50 -20.44 -0.50
C TYR A 498 22.16 -19.52 -1.67
N LEU A 499 23.05 -19.34 -2.65
CA LEU A 499 22.81 -18.45 -3.80
C LEU A 499 21.64 -18.96 -4.67
N LYS A 500 21.48 -20.27 -4.80
CA LYS A 500 20.29 -20.85 -5.44
C LYS A 500 19.01 -20.47 -4.69
N ARG A 501 19.02 -20.55 -3.35
CA ARG A 501 17.86 -20.18 -2.54
C ARG A 501 17.56 -18.69 -2.65
N ALA A 502 18.59 -17.83 -2.67
CA ALA A 502 18.43 -16.38 -2.83
C ALA A 502 17.75 -16.04 -4.17
N VAL A 503 18.21 -16.62 -5.29
CA VAL A 503 17.61 -16.37 -6.61
C VAL A 503 16.19 -16.95 -6.75
N GLU A 504 15.87 -18.03 -6.05
CA GLU A 504 14.49 -18.55 -5.99
C GLU A 504 13.54 -17.59 -5.27
N LEU A 505 14.03 -16.86 -4.27
CA LEU A 505 13.24 -15.89 -3.51
C LEU A 505 13.20 -14.50 -4.19
N MET A 506 14.26 -14.11 -4.89
CA MET A 506 14.37 -12.86 -5.64
C MET A 506 14.85 -13.09 -7.08
N PRO A 507 13.99 -13.63 -7.95
CA PRO A 507 14.38 -14.01 -9.31
C PRO A 507 14.68 -12.82 -10.24
N GLU A 508 14.25 -11.61 -9.88
CA GLU A 508 14.42 -10.38 -10.68
C GLU A 508 15.47 -9.41 -10.09
N ASP A 509 16.22 -9.84 -9.07
CA ASP A 509 17.29 -9.00 -8.50
C ASP A 509 18.59 -9.14 -9.31
N PRO A 510 19.19 -8.03 -9.77
CA PRO A 510 20.41 -8.07 -10.61
C PRO A 510 21.62 -8.67 -9.89
N ILE A 511 21.83 -8.33 -8.61
CA ILE A 511 23.00 -8.79 -7.82
C ILE A 511 22.89 -10.28 -7.54
N VAL A 512 21.73 -10.74 -7.08
CA VAL A 512 21.48 -12.14 -6.76
C VAL A 512 21.66 -13.04 -8.00
N ASN A 513 21.17 -12.58 -9.18
CA ASN A 513 21.38 -13.31 -10.44
C ASN A 513 22.86 -13.31 -10.86
N ASP A 514 23.60 -12.22 -10.65
CA ASP A 514 25.03 -12.16 -10.94
C ASP A 514 25.80 -13.14 -10.06
N HIS A 515 25.62 -13.11 -8.75
CA HIS A 515 26.28 -14.02 -7.81
C HIS A 515 25.97 -15.49 -8.12
N TYR A 516 24.70 -15.81 -8.45
CA TYR A 516 24.35 -17.16 -8.83
C TYR A 516 24.95 -17.58 -10.18
N GLY A 517 25.09 -16.67 -11.10
CA GLY A 517 25.86 -16.86 -12.34
C GLY A 517 27.34 -17.18 -12.07
N ASP A 518 27.97 -16.43 -11.16
CA ASP A 518 29.37 -16.58 -10.79
C ASP A 518 29.68 -17.97 -10.20
N ILE A 519 28.86 -18.41 -9.25
CA ILE A 519 29.04 -19.75 -8.66
C ILE A 519 28.81 -20.87 -9.68
N LEU A 520 27.81 -20.75 -10.55
CA LEU A 520 27.58 -21.72 -11.62
C LEU A 520 28.78 -21.82 -12.56
N TRP A 521 29.44 -20.68 -12.85
CA TRP A 521 30.67 -20.66 -13.66
C TRP A 521 31.82 -21.40 -12.99
N LYS A 522 32.07 -21.15 -11.70
CA LYS A 522 33.09 -21.86 -10.90
C LYS A 522 32.82 -23.37 -10.83
N LEU A 523 31.56 -23.78 -10.81
CA LEU A 523 31.12 -25.19 -10.87
C LEU A 523 31.14 -25.78 -12.29
N ASN A 524 31.75 -25.10 -13.27
CA ASN A 524 31.84 -25.49 -14.68
C ASN A 524 30.48 -25.63 -15.42
N ARG A 525 29.42 -25.03 -14.90
CA ARG A 525 28.07 -24.99 -15.50
C ARG A 525 27.89 -23.72 -16.35
N LYS A 526 28.78 -23.53 -17.33
CA LYS A 526 28.97 -22.28 -18.07
C LYS A 526 27.76 -21.80 -18.86
N ILE A 527 26.92 -22.72 -19.38
CA ILE A 527 25.69 -22.37 -20.10
C ILE A 527 24.67 -21.77 -19.12
N GLN A 528 24.51 -22.37 -17.94
CA GLN A 528 23.61 -21.89 -16.92
C GLN A 528 24.09 -20.55 -16.33
N ALA A 529 25.38 -20.39 -16.09
CA ALA A 529 25.98 -19.13 -15.67
C ALA A 529 25.59 -17.98 -16.62
N ARG A 530 25.80 -18.19 -17.93
CA ARG A 530 25.43 -17.20 -18.96
C ARG A 530 23.92 -16.92 -18.99
N TYR A 531 23.08 -17.89 -18.68
CA TYR A 531 21.64 -17.67 -18.59
C TYR A 531 21.31 -16.66 -17.48
N PHE A 532 21.84 -16.83 -16.27
CA PHE A 532 21.59 -15.91 -15.15
C PHE A 532 22.21 -14.54 -15.40
N TRP A 533 23.42 -14.44 -15.95
CA TRP A 533 24.02 -13.15 -16.36
C TRP A 533 23.18 -12.43 -17.43
N ASN A 534 22.59 -13.16 -18.40
CA ASN A 534 21.69 -12.54 -19.37
C ASN A 534 20.39 -12.03 -18.73
N ASN A 535 19.87 -12.71 -17.69
CA ASN A 535 18.71 -12.20 -16.96
C ASN A 535 18.98 -10.82 -16.37
N VAL A 536 20.18 -10.60 -15.81
CA VAL A 536 20.56 -9.28 -15.24
C VAL A 536 20.40 -8.16 -16.26
N LEU A 537 20.75 -8.40 -17.53
CA LEU A 537 20.62 -7.39 -18.60
C LEU A 537 19.16 -7.08 -18.97
N SER A 538 18.23 -7.97 -18.64
CA SER A 538 16.80 -7.81 -18.94
C SER A 538 16.04 -7.01 -17.89
N PHE A 539 16.63 -6.78 -16.71
CA PHE A 539 15.97 -6.05 -15.63
C PHE A 539 16.11 -4.54 -15.82
N ASP A 540 15.02 -3.80 -15.72
CA ASP A 540 14.99 -2.35 -15.94
C ASP A 540 15.85 -1.58 -14.91
N ASP A 541 15.90 -2.06 -13.67
CA ASP A 541 16.58 -1.41 -12.54
C ASP A 541 18.10 -1.75 -12.46
N THR A 542 18.67 -2.46 -13.43
CA THR A 542 20.10 -2.81 -13.43
C THR A 542 20.97 -1.58 -13.67
N ASP A 543 21.89 -1.32 -12.74
CA ASP A 543 22.85 -0.23 -12.80
C ASP A 543 23.79 -0.39 -14.04
N GLU A 544 24.17 0.72 -14.67
CA GLU A 544 25.02 0.73 -15.88
C GLU A 544 26.39 0.07 -15.67
N ASP A 545 26.99 0.21 -14.47
CA ASP A 545 28.27 -0.41 -14.19
C ASP A 545 28.14 -1.94 -14.02
N ILE A 546 27.03 -2.40 -13.45
CA ILE A 546 26.70 -3.84 -13.42
C ILE A 546 26.50 -4.35 -14.84
N ARG A 547 25.74 -3.65 -15.70
CA ARG A 547 25.54 -4.03 -17.12
C ARG A 547 26.85 -4.20 -17.85
N LYS A 548 27.80 -3.28 -17.67
CA LYS A 548 29.14 -3.36 -18.29
C LYS A 548 29.90 -4.62 -17.85
N ASN A 549 29.93 -4.88 -16.54
CA ASN A 549 30.61 -6.07 -15.98
C ASN A 549 29.96 -7.36 -16.47
N ILE A 550 28.64 -7.44 -16.47
CA ILE A 550 27.89 -8.61 -16.96
C ILE A 550 28.18 -8.89 -18.43
N ASN A 551 28.24 -7.87 -19.30
CA ASN A 551 28.61 -8.07 -20.71
C ASN A 551 30.00 -8.69 -20.87
N ILE A 552 30.96 -8.29 -20.03
CA ILE A 552 32.31 -8.89 -20.01
C ILE A 552 32.21 -10.37 -19.56
N LYS A 553 31.51 -10.67 -18.47
CA LYS A 553 31.32 -12.03 -17.94
C LYS A 553 30.66 -12.96 -18.99
N ILE A 554 29.68 -12.49 -19.73
CA ILE A 554 28.99 -13.28 -20.77
C ILE A 554 29.95 -13.69 -21.88
N ILE A 555 30.84 -12.79 -22.31
CA ILE A 555 31.79 -13.02 -23.44
C ILE A 555 32.99 -13.82 -22.94
N GLU A 556 33.69 -13.32 -21.93
CA GLU A 556 34.99 -13.82 -21.48
C GLU A 556 34.90 -14.86 -20.38
N GLY A 557 33.77 -14.91 -19.63
CA GLY A 557 33.64 -15.63 -18.38
C GLY A 557 34.30 -14.88 -17.23
N LEU A 558 34.35 -15.54 -16.07
CA LEU A 558 35.13 -15.02 -14.94
C LEU A 558 36.62 -15.14 -15.27
N LYS A 559 37.38 -14.04 -15.13
CA LYS A 559 38.81 -14.07 -15.17
C LYS A 559 39.31 -14.95 -14.02
N ASN A 560 40.23 -15.85 -14.32
CA ASN A 560 40.88 -16.64 -13.27
C ASN A 560 41.63 -15.66 -12.36
N SER A 561 41.10 -15.42 -11.19
CA SER A 561 41.76 -14.74 -10.08
C SER A 561 42.59 -15.75 -9.33
#